data_bc81fa6546a05c247ce1669e2fd06327
#
_entry.id   bc81fa6546a05c247ce1669e2fd06327
#
_cell.length_a   1.000
_cell.length_b   1.000
_cell.length_c   1.000
_cell.angle_alpha   90.00
_cell.angle_beta   90.00
_cell.angle_gamma   90.00
#
_symmetry.space_group_name_H-M   'P 1'
#
loop_
_entity.id
_entity.type
_entity.pdbx_description
1 polymer ?
#
loop_
_entity_poly.entity_id
_entity_poly.type
_entity_poly.pdbx_seq_one_letter_code
_entity_poly.pdbx_strand_id
1 'polypeptide(L)'
;MGLTAVLDTGKVEIVVISNHVEPHDLAAFTAVGISPQRKRFVMLKSRVHWRAGLRSLAHAVVECAGTGVCTSDYDLLAFQHVRRPIYPLDKL
;
A
#
# COMPACT_ATOMS: atom_id res chain seq x y z
N MET A 1 -2.13 -12.79 4.95
CA MET A 1 -1.32 -12.42 3.76
C MET A 1 -1.35 -13.51 2.68
N GLY A 2 -1.76 -14.71 3.03
CA GLY A 2 -1.70 -15.85 2.11
C GLY A 2 -0.27 -16.34 1.88
N LEU A 3 -0.01 -16.94 0.73
CA LEU A 3 1.35 -17.26 0.34
C LEU A 3 2.17 -15.98 0.28
N THR A 4 3.33 -16.01 0.92
CA THR A 4 4.16 -14.84 1.08
C THR A 4 5.59 -15.19 0.71
N ALA A 5 6.24 -14.33 -0.05
CA ALA A 5 7.64 -14.45 -0.41
C ALA A 5 8.37 -13.16 -0.07
N VAL A 6 9.63 -13.29 0.32
CA VAL A 6 10.54 -12.16 0.45
C VAL A 6 11.57 -12.28 -0.67
N LEU A 7 11.62 -11.26 -1.51
CA LEU A 7 12.65 -11.12 -2.53
C LEU A 7 13.75 -10.20 -1.98
N ASP A 8 14.94 -10.72 -1.87
CA ASP A 8 16.09 -9.97 -1.36
C ASP A 8 17.09 -9.73 -2.50
N THR A 9 17.32 -8.46 -2.83
CA THR A 9 18.29 -8.05 -3.84
C THR A 9 19.68 -7.76 -3.25
N GLY A 10 19.85 -7.93 -1.95
CA GLY A 10 21.02 -7.49 -1.20
C GLY A 10 21.00 -6.02 -0.78
N LYS A 11 20.11 -5.22 -1.37
CA LYS A 11 19.91 -3.79 -1.03
C LYS A 11 18.47 -3.48 -0.64
N VAL A 12 17.52 -4.20 -1.22
CA VAL A 12 16.10 -4.03 -1.00
C VAL A 12 15.47 -5.39 -0.74
N GLU A 13 14.67 -5.47 0.29
CA GLU A 13 13.79 -6.63 0.56
C GLU A 13 12.38 -6.26 0.14
N ILE A 14 11.75 -7.11 -0.65
CA ILE A 14 10.40 -6.92 -1.18
C ILE A 14 9.52 -8.05 -0.67
N VAL A 15 8.49 -7.71 0.10
CA VAL A 15 7.49 -8.68 0.56
C VAL A 15 6.37 -8.76 -0.48
N VAL A 16 6.18 -9.93 -1.05
CA VAL A 16 5.12 -10.22 -2.02
C VAL A 16 4.12 -11.16 -1.38
N ILE A 17 2.86 -10.80 -1.44
CA ILE A 17 1.76 -11.55 -0.85
C ILE A 17 0.74 -11.95 -1.90
N SER A 18 0.06 -13.08 -1.72
CA SER A 18 -0.94 -13.59 -2.66
C SER A 18 -2.35 -13.03 -2.44
N ASN A 19 -2.65 -12.53 -1.24
CA ASN A 19 -3.95 -11.97 -0.92
C ASN A 19 -3.92 -10.44 -1.01
N HIS A 20 -5.04 -9.84 -1.44
CA HIS A 20 -5.21 -8.38 -1.43
C HIS A 20 -5.47 -7.88 -0.01
N VAL A 21 -4.42 -7.66 0.74
CA VAL A 21 -4.47 -7.05 2.07
C VAL A 21 -3.42 -5.95 2.19
N GLU A 22 -3.76 -4.91 2.95
CA GLU A 22 -2.80 -3.86 3.27
C GLU A 22 -2.02 -4.23 4.54
N PRO A 23 -0.75 -3.79 4.69
CA PRO A 23 -0.03 -3.94 5.93
C PRO A 23 -0.65 -3.03 7.01
N HIS A 24 -1.24 -3.63 8.03
CA HIS A 24 -1.90 -2.91 9.10
C HIS A 24 -0.98 -2.65 10.29
N ASP A 25 -0.04 -3.55 10.52
CA ASP A 25 0.83 -3.53 11.68
C ASP A 25 2.20 -4.15 11.40
N LEU A 26 3.02 -4.19 12.45
CA LEU A 26 4.34 -4.79 12.40
C LEU A 26 4.33 -6.28 12.08
N ALA A 27 3.26 -7.00 12.39
CA ALA A 27 3.20 -8.44 12.15
C ALA A 27 3.33 -8.79 10.68
N ALA A 28 2.92 -7.90 9.78
CA ALA A 28 3.10 -8.06 8.34
C ALA A 28 4.58 -8.23 7.93
N PHE A 29 5.49 -7.65 8.69
CA PHE A 29 6.93 -7.73 8.46
C PHE A 29 7.61 -8.78 9.33
N THR A 30 7.29 -8.80 10.62
CA THR A 30 7.94 -9.72 11.57
C THR A 30 7.59 -11.18 11.27
N ALA A 31 6.41 -11.45 10.71
CA ALA A 31 6.02 -12.78 10.27
C ALA A 31 6.94 -13.36 9.18
N VAL A 32 7.62 -12.51 8.43
CA VAL A 32 8.58 -12.91 7.39
C VAL A 32 10.03 -12.59 7.77
N GLY A 33 10.29 -12.31 9.05
CA GLY A 33 11.63 -12.10 9.58
C GLY A 33 12.22 -10.71 9.31
N ILE A 34 11.41 -9.75 8.86
CA ILE A 34 11.86 -8.38 8.60
C ILE A 34 11.54 -7.50 9.81
N SER A 35 12.52 -6.68 10.21
CA SER A 35 12.34 -5.65 11.24
C SER A 35 12.32 -4.26 10.59
N PRO A 36 11.15 -3.63 10.45
CA PRO A 36 11.05 -2.30 9.84
C PRO A 36 11.85 -1.23 10.58
N GLN A 37 11.97 -1.37 11.91
CA GLN A 37 12.72 -0.43 12.75
C GLN A 37 14.20 -0.35 12.39
N ARG A 38 14.73 -1.39 11.75
CA ARG A 38 16.13 -1.47 11.33
C ARG A 38 16.35 -0.98 9.89
N LYS A 39 15.28 -0.59 9.21
CA LYS A 39 15.35 -0.10 7.82
C LYS A 39 15.39 1.42 7.79
N ARG A 40 16.18 1.96 6.86
CA ARG A 40 16.23 3.41 6.63
C ARG A 40 14.96 3.91 5.95
N PHE A 41 14.41 3.12 5.06
CA PHE A 41 13.19 3.40 4.31
C PHE A 41 12.29 2.18 4.32
N VAL A 42 11.01 2.41 4.50
CA VAL A 42 9.96 1.39 4.36
C VAL A 42 8.92 1.94 3.41
N MET A 43 8.75 1.30 2.26
CA MET A 43 7.71 1.65 1.30
C MET A 43 6.52 0.72 1.48
N LEU A 44 5.36 1.30 1.64
CA LEU A 44 4.11 0.57 1.86
C LEU A 44 3.12 0.83 0.73
N LYS A 45 2.57 -0.22 0.19
CA LYS A 45 1.41 -0.12 -0.69
C LYS A 45 0.15 -0.13 0.18
N SER A 46 -0.08 0.98 0.84
CA SER A 46 -1.22 1.19 1.74
C SER A 46 -1.57 2.65 1.77
N ARG A 47 -2.86 2.96 1.66
CA ARG A 47 -3.32 4.34 1.65
C ARG A 47 -3.54 4.91 3.05
N VAL A 48 -4.17 4.15 3.91
CA VAL A 48 -4.63 4.63 5.22
C VAL A 48 -4.25 3.71 6.36
N HIS A 49 -4.45 2.40 6.21
CA HIS A 49 -4.45 1.44 7.32
C HIS A 49 -3.09 1.27 8.01
N TRP A 50 -2.00 1.52 7.29
CA TRP A 50 -0.64 1.45 7.84
C TRP A 50 -0.42 2.37 9.04
N ARG A 51 -1.19 3.47 9.13
CA ARG A 51 -1.01 4.47 10.20
C ARG A 51 -1.24 3.91 11.58
N ALA A 52 -2.19 2.99 11.73
CA ALA A 52 -2.53 2.42 13.03
C ALA A 52 -1.35 1.68 13.68
N GLY A 53 -0.61 0.88 12.91
CA GLY A 53 0.44 0.05 13.47
C GLY A 53 1.88 0.51 13.18
N LEU A 54 2.08 1.38 12.19
CA LEU A 54 3.42 1.71 11.71
C LEU A 54 3.77 3.20 11.80
N ARG A 55 2.77 4.08 11.97
CA ARG A 55 3.00 5.53 12.00
C ARG A 55 3.96 5.96 13.11
N SER A 56 3.86 5.34 14.27
CA SER A 56 4.71 5.64 15.44
C SER A 56 6.19 5.30 15.23
N LEU A 57 6.51 4.45 14.27
CA LEU A 57 7.88 4.09 13.92
C LEU A 57 8.52 5.04 12.92
N ALA A 58 7.70 5.81 12.20
CA ALA A 58 8.17 6.68 11.14
C ALA A 58 8.66 8.01 11.71
N HIS A 59 9.90 8.36 11.41
CA HIS A 59 10.44 9.69 11.66
C HIS A 59 9.80 10.73 10.72
N ALA A 60 9.67 10.36 9.45
CA ALA A 60 9.02 11.18 8.43
C ALA A 60 8.17 10.29 7.52
N VAL A 61 7.16 10.87 6.90
CA VAL A 61 6.27 10.19 5.95
C VAL A 61 6.25 10.97 4.64
N VAL A 62 6.50 10.27 3.55
CA VAL A 62 6.36 10.80 2.19
C VAL A 62 5.20 10.09 1.52
N GLU A 63 4.19 10.83 1.12
CA GLU A 63 3.07 10.28 0.39
C GLU A 63 3.39 10.26 -1.11
N CYS A 64 3.23 9.08 -1.73
CA CYS A 64 3.46 8.87 -3.14
C CYS A 64 2.15 8.50 -3.81
N ALA A 65 2.00 8.90 -5.06
CA ALA A 65 0.88 8.51 -5.90
C ALA A 65 1.35 7.62 -7.06
N GLY A 66 0.50 6.68 -7.44
CA GLY A 66 0.75 5.81 -8.56
C GLY A 66 -0.55 5.18 -9.06
N THR A 67 -0.49 4.55 -10.22
CA THR A 67 -1.64 3.86 -10.79
C THR A 67 -1.97 2.60 -10.00
N GLY A 68 -3.24 2.36 -9.74
CA GLY A 68 -3.73 1.16 -9.06
C GLY A 68 -5.23 1.23 -8.84
N VAL A 69 -5.84 0.11 -8.47
CA VAL A 69 -7.30 0.01 -8.27
C VAL A 69 -7.84 0.89 -7.14
N CYS A 70 -6.97 1.31 -6.22
CA CYS A 70 -7.32 2.19 -5.11
C CYS A 70 -6.88 3.64 -5.34
N THR A 71 -6.69 4.04 -6.59
CA THR A 71 -6.35 5.43 -6.93
C THR A 71 -7.49 6.38 -6.56
N SER A 72 -7.10 7.61 -6.16
CA SER A 72 -8.07 8.72 -6.01
C SER A 72 -8.29 9.49 -7.31
N ASP A 73 -7.45 9.28 -8.28
CA ASP A 73 -7.59 9.86 -9.61
C ASP A 73 -8.48 8.94 -10.44
N TYR A 74 -9.77 9.21 -10.38
CA TYR A 74 -10.77 8.37 -11.04
C TYR A 74 -10.73 8.47 -12.57
N ASP A 75 -10.09 9.51 -13.12
CA ASP A 75 -9.93 9.65 -14.56
C ASP A 75 -8.97 8.61 -15.15
N LEU A 76 -8.12 8.00 -14.29
CA LEU A 76 -7.27 6.88 -14.69
C LEU A 76 -8.02 5.56 -14.86
N LEU A 77 -9.28 5.48 -14.44
CA LEU A 77 -10.08 4.27 -14.46
C LEU A 77 -11.15 4.37 -15.57
N ALA A 78 -11.13 3.39 -16.48
CA ALA A 78 -12.10 3.32 -17.57
C ALA A 78 -13.42 2.70 -17.09
N PHE A 79 -14.27 3.49 -16.45
CA PHE A 79 -15.60 3.04 -16.04
C PHE A 79 -16.53 2.91 -17.25
N GLN A 80 -17.06 1.69 -17.48
CA GLN A 80 -17.94 1.40 -18.61
C GLN A 80 -19.41 1.23 -18.23
N HIS A 81 -19.68 0.75 -17.02
CA HIS A 81 -21.03 0.38 -16.57
C HIS A 81 -21.55 1.23 -15.41
N VAL A 82 -20.91 2.36 -15.17
CA VAL A 82 -21.32 3.29 -14.12
C VAL A 82 -22.44 4.18 -14.65
N ARG A 83 -23.52 4.31 -13.86
CA ARG A 83 -24.61 5.25 -14.18
C ARG A 83 -24.08 6.68 -14.19
N ARG A 84 -24.44 7.42 -15.21
CA ARG A 84 -24.04 8.83 -15.37
C ARG A 84 -25.27 9.74 -15.41
N PRO A 85 -25.21 11.00 -14.92
CA PRO A 85 -24.03 11.63 -14.30
C PRO A 85 -23.84 11.16 -12.85
N ILE A 86 -22.57 11.09 -12.41
CA ILE A 86 -22.21 10.73 -11.03
C ILE A 86 -20.99 11.52 -10.59
N TYR A 87 -21.06 12.09 -9.40
CA TYR A 87 -19.89 12.72 -8.78
C TYR A 87 -18.90 11.64 -8.30
N PRO A 88 -17.59 11.83 -8.43
CA PRO A 88 -16.87 13.00 -8.97
C PRO A 88 -16.54 12.92 -10.46
N LEU A 89 -17.00 11.90 -11.18
CA LEU A 89 -16.71 11.73 -12.61
C LEU A 89 -17.37 12.82 -13.46
N ASP A 90 -18.49 13.34 -13.00
CA ASP A 90 -19.23 14.42 -13.64
C ASP A 90 -19.36 15.60 -12.67
N LYS A 91 -19.37 16.80 -13.22
CA LYS A 91 -19.81 18.00 -12.47
C LYS A 91 -21.32 17.97 -12.36
N LEU A 92 -21.79 18.03 -11.15
CA LEU A 92 -23.23 18.07 -10.86
C LEU A 92 -23.71 19.51 -10.67
#